data_91eebe8b411a74e88454db19974e5c27
#
_entry.id   91eebe8b411a74e88454db19974e5c27
#
_cell.length_a   1.000
_cell.length_b   1.000
_cell.length_c   1.000
_cell.angle_alpha   90.00
_cell.angle_beta   90.00
_cell.angle_gamma   90.00
#
_symmetry.space_group_name_H-M   'P 1'
#
loop_
_entity.id
_entity.type
_entity.pdbx_description
1 polymer ?
#
loop_
_entity_poly.entity_id
_entity_poly.type
_entity_poly.pdbx_seq_one_letter_code
_entity_poly.pdbx_strand_id
1 'polypeptide(L)'
;MNLRAAWVLLCLLVGTAGVAAPQAPRVAPPHDPELIDSKGYEKLVQQYRGKPLLVNFWATWCEPCRDEYPMLNELAKQYAPQGLKVVGVNLDDDGDLILMRRFIARYKPIFPNYRKKPGAEEPFRQIVLPGWTGSLPISVFYAPDGQRAGQFIGERNREAYEGAIRSLLNSGSK
;
A
#
# COMPACT_ATOMS: atom_id res chain seq x y z
N MET A 1 -20.15 -64.48 64.08
CA MET A 1 -18.81 -63.91 63.76
C MET A 1 -18.84 -63.43 62.32
N ASN A 2 -18.96 -62.13 62.21
CA ASN A 2 -19.28 -61.47 60.90
C ASN A 2 -18.02 -60.81 60.34
N LEU A 3 -17.50 -61.35 59.23
CA LEU A 3 -16.40 -60.74 58.44
C LEU A 3 -17.04 -59.76 57.48
N ARG A 4 -16.83 -58.45 57.65
CA ARG A 4 -17.20 -57.40 56.72
C ARG A 4 -16.02 -57.19 55.78
N ALA A 5 -16.18 -57.58 54.55
CA ALA A 5 -15.24 -57.28 53.45
C ALA A 5 -15.33 -55.80 53.08
N ALA A 6 -14.24 -55.07 53.23
CA ALA A 6 -14.08 -53.67 52.76
C ALA A 6 -13.64 -53.66 51.29
N TRP A 7 -14.51 -53.18 50.43
CA TRP A 7 -14.19 -52.92 49.02
C TRP A 7 -13.53 -51.53 48.90
N VAL A 8 -12.25 -51.49 48.58
CA VAL A 8 -11.54 -50.25 48.26
C VAL A 8 -11.73 -49.98 46.77
N LEU A 9 -12.53 -48.95 46.48
CA LEU A 9 -12.67 -48.44 45.12
C LEU A 9 -11.43 -47.60 44.78
N LEU A 10 -10.58 -48.11 43.90
CA LEU A 10 -9.44 -47.39 43.32
C LEU A 10 -9.93 -46.60 42.11
N CYS A 11 -10.19 -45.27 42.27
CA CYS A 11 -10.50 -44.37 41.17
C CYS A 11 -9.21 -44.08 40.39
N LEU A 12 -9.08 -44.68 39.21
CA LEU A 12 -8.06 -44.34 38.22
C LEU A 12 -8.45 -42.98 37.57
N LEU A 13 -7.75 -41.93 37.99
CA LEU A 13 -7.78 -40.63 37.28
C LEU A 13 -7.03 -40.75 35.96
N VAL A 14 -7.73 -40.97 34.86
CA VAL A 14 -7.16 -40.87 33.51
C VAL A 14 -7.07 -39.38 33.18
N GLY A 15 -5.88 -38.81 33.38
CA GLY A 15 -5.59 -37.45 32.93
C GLY A 15 -5.58 -37.40 31.40
N THR A 16 -6.61 -36.74 30.79
CA THR A 16 -6.59 -36.43 29.39
C THR A 16 -5.58 -35.31 29.13
N ALA A 17 -4.39 -35.67 28.67
CA ALA A 17 -3.45 -34.68 28.14
C ALA A 17 -4.06 -34.07 26.89
N GLY A 18 -4.58 -32.85 27.03
CA GLY A 18 -5.07 -32.06 25.92
C GLY A 18 -3.91 -31.74 24.97
N VAL A 19 -3.93 -32.38 23.79
CA VAL A 19 -2.99 -32.04 22.70
C VAL A 19 -3.41 -30.65 22.20
N ALA A 20 -2.61 -29.62 22.56
CA ALA A 20 -2.79 -28.27 22.02
C ALA A 20 -2.55 -28.33 20.51
N ALA A 21 -3.60 -28.07 19.71
CA ALA A 21 -3.46 -27.94 18.28
C ALA A 21 -2.46 -26.81 17.94
N PRO A 22 -1.55 -27.00 16.97
CA PRO A 22 -0.63 -25.96 16.56
C PRO A 22 -1.45 -24.75 16.05
N GLN A 23 -1.32 -23.63 16.75
CA GLN A 23 -1.92 -22.39 16.33
C GLN A 23 -1.18 -21.93 15.06
N ALA A 24 -1.94 -21.77 13.96
CA ALA A 24 -1.39 -21.16 12.76
C ALA A 24 -0.76 -19.80 13.09
N PRO A 25 0.39 -19.44 12.49
CA PRO A 25 1.04 -18.16 12.75
C PRO A 25 0.04 -17.04 12.50
N ARG A 26 -0.23 -16.25 13.54
CA ARG A 26 -1.05 -15.04 13.40
C ARG A 26 -0.26 -14.07 12.53
N VAL A 27 -0.64 -13.97 11.25
CA VAL A 27 -0.17 -12.87 10.40
C VAL A 27 -0.64 -11.59 11.08
N ALA A 28 0.30 -10.75 11.52
CA ALA A 28 -0.05 -9.44 12.04
C ALA A 28 -0.92 -8.71 11.01
N PRO A 29 -2.00 -8.04 11.43
CA PRO A 29 -2.81 -7.27 10.48
C PRO A 29 -1.88 -6.28 9.75
N PRO A 30 -2.02 -6.12 8.43
CA PRO A 30 -1.23 -5.15 7.70
C PRO A 30 -1.40 -3.78 8.39
N HIS A 31 -0.28 -3.14 8.73
CA HIS A 31 -0.31 -1.79 9.27
C HIS A 31 -0.99 -0.86 8.26
N ASP A 32 -1.86 0.02 8.77
CA ASP A 32 -2.46 1.04 7.92
C ASP A 32 -1.35 1.87 7.27
N PRO A 33 -1.55 2.32 6.03
CA PRO A 33 -0.63 3.24 5.40
C PRO A 33 -0.39 4.48 6.27
N GLU A 34 0.86 4.90 6.34
CA GLU A 34 1.27 6.09 7.09
C GLU A 34 0.54 7.33 6.57
N LEU A 35 0.16 8.21 7.50
CA LEU A 35 -0.48 9.48 7.17
C LEU A 35 0.53 10.46 6.58
N ILE A 36 0.15 11.09 5.46
CA ILE A 36 0.99 12.08 4.78
C ILE A 36 0.22 13.40 4.58
N ASP A 37 0.83 14.51 4.96
CA ASP A 37 0.38 15.86 4.64
C ASP A 37 1.29 16.50 3.57
N SER A 38 1.06 17.77 3.25
CA SER A 38 1.84 18.50 2.23
C SER A 38 3.35 18.46 2.51
N LYS A 39 3.76 18.71 3.77
CA LYS A 39 5.18 18.65 4.17
C LYS A 39 5.74 17.24 4.13
N GLY A 40 4.93 16.26 4.52
CA GLY A 40 5.28 14.84 4.40
C GLY A 40 5.50 14.43 2.96
N TYR A 41 4.64 14.91 2.06
CA TYR A 41 4.76 14.64 0.63
C TYR A 41 6.04 15.25 0.01
N GLU A 42 6.36 16.50 0.35
CA GLU A 42 7.63 17.11 -0.07
C GLU A 42 8.85 16.31 0.43
N LYS A 43 8.83 15.88 1.70
CA LYS A 43 9.88 15.01 2.26
C LYS A 43 9.95 13.66 1.54
N LEU A 44 8.80 13.07 1.20
CA LEU A 44 8.74 11.83 0.43
C LEU A 44 9.47 11.99 -0.90
N VAL A 45 9.16 13.01 -1.68
CA VAL A 45 9.83 13.28 -2.96
C VAL A 45 11.35 13.47 -2.75
N GLN A 46 11.75 14.19 -1.70
CA GLN A 46 13.17 14.39 -1.37
C GLN A 46 13.90 13.09 -1.00
N GLN A 47 13.24 12.17 -0.28
CA GLN A 47 13.81 10.85 0.08
C GLN A 47 14.14 9.98 -1.13
N TYR A 48 13.43 10.18 -2.23
CA TYR A 48 13.65 9.43 -3.46
C TYR A 48 14.62 10.13 -4.43
N ARG A 49 15.22 11.26 -4.08
CA ARG A 49 16.26 11.89 -4.92
C ARG A 49 17.38 10.91 -5.24
N GLY A 50 17.91 11.01 -6.46
CA GLY A 50 18.84 10.04 -7.02
C GLY A 50 18.17 8.84 -7.71
N LYS A 51 16.83 8.76 -7.68
CA LYS A 51 16.07 7.68 -8.29
C LYS A 51 14.84 8.22 -9.03
N PRO A 52 14.49 7.67 -10.20
CA PRO A 52 13.23 7.98 -10.86
C PRO A 52 12.06 7.52 -9.99
N LEU A 53 11.07 8.39 -9.78
CA LEU A 53 9.93 8.13 -8.91
C LEU A 53 8.61 8.34 -9.65
N LEU A 54 7.71 7.38 -9.52
CA LEU A 54 6.30 7.46 -9.89
C LEU A 54 5.44 7.50 -8.63
N VAL A 55 4.67 8.57 -8.45
CA VAL A 55 3.66 8.65 -7.38
C VAL A 55 2.28 8.58 -8.01
N ASN A 56 1.52 7.55 -7.62
CA ASN A 56 0.13 7.35 -8.07
C ASN A 56 -0.83 7.71 -6.93
N PHE A 57 -1.81 8.58 -7.23
CA PHE A 57 -2.87 8.98 -6.31
C PHE A 57 -4.15 8.26 -6.68
N TRP A 58 -4.77 7.64 -5.69
CA TRP A 58 -5.92 6.76 -5.88
C TRP A 58 -6.91 6.84 -4.71
N ALA A 59 -8.12 6.35 -4.94
CA ALA A 59 -9.13 6.19 -3.89
C ALA A 59 -9.93 4.90 -4.10
N THR A 60 -10.57 4.40 -3.06
CA THR A 60 -11.35 3.15 -3.13
C THR A 60 -12.61 3.28 -3.98
N TRP A 61 -13.20 4.46 -4.02
CA TRP A 61 -14.36 4.79 -4.85
C TRP A 61 -14.03 5.09 -6.32
N CYS A 62 -12.75 5.25 -6.65
CA CYS A 62 -12.28 5.52 -8.01
C CYS A 62 -12.20 4.22 -8.82
N GLU A 63 -13.16 4.00 -9.72
CA GLU A 63 -13.22 2.80 -10.56
C GLU A 63 -11.99 2.67 -11.48
N PRO A 64 -11.60 3.70 -12.27
CA PRO A 64 -10.42 3.60 -13.13
C PRO A 64 -9.11 3.39 -12.33
N CYS A 65 -9.04 3.85 -11.06
CA CYS A 65 -7.89 3.54 -10.21
C CYS A 65 -7.78 2.03 -9.91
N ARG A 66 -8.93 1.35 -9.73
CA ARG A 66 -8.95 -0.10 -9.48
C ARG A 66 -8.49 -0.89 -10.69
N ASP A 67 -8.85 -0.44 -11.88
CA ASP A 67 -8.50 -1.10 -13.14
C ASP A 67 -7.02 -0.92 -13.48
N GLU A 68 -6.45 0.25 -13.16
CA GLU A 68 -5.05 0.58 -13.40
C GLU A 68 -4.08 -0.10 -12.40
N TYR A 69 -4.52 -0.38 -11.17
CA TYR A 69 -3.64 -0.79 -10.06
C TYR A 69 -2.87 -2.10 -10.30
N PRO A 70 -3.45 -3.17 -10.89
CA PRO A 70 -2.70 -4.37 -11.26
C PRO A 70 -1.54 -4.07 -12.21
N MET A 71 -1.77 -3.24 -13.22
CA MET A 71 -0.75 -2.80 -14.16
C MET A 71 0.38 -2.04 -13.47
N LEU A 72 0.06 -1.16 -12.52
CA LEU A 72 1.07 -0.43 -11.73
C LEU A 72 1.96 -1.39 -10.91
N ASN A 73 1.39 -2.46 -10.33
CA ASN A 73 2.15 -3.50 -9.67
C ASN A 73 3.15 -4.19 -10.62
N GLU A 74 2.69 -4.54 -11.82
CA GLU A 74 3.54 -5.16 -12.82
C GLU A 74 4.67 -4.23 -13.28
N LEU A 75 4.35 -2.96 -13.55
CA LEU A 75 5.34 -1.95 -13.93
C LEU A 75 6.35 -1.70 -12.81
N ALA A 76 5.90 -1.61 -11.57
CA ALA A 76 6.77 -1.47 -10.41
C ALA A 76 7.77 -2.64 -10.33
N LYS A 77 7.30 -3.88 -10.53
CA LYS A 77 8.14 -5.08 -10.55
C LYS A 77 9.13 -5.08 -11.73
N GLN A 78 8.62 -4.78 -12.93
CA GLN A 78 9.38 -4.81 -14.19
C GLN A 78 10.54 -3.81 -14.19
N TYR A 79 10.29 -2.59 -13.70
CA TYR A 79 11.26 -1.50 -13.76
C TYR A 79 12.06 -1.27 -12.48
N ALA A 80 11.77 -2.00 -11.38
CA ALA A 80 12.55 -1.93 -10.15
C ALA A 80 14.05 -2.21 -10.34
N PRO A 81 14.48 -3.20 -11.16
CA PRO A 81 15.91 -3.44 -11.43
C PRO A 81 16.61 -2.27 -12.15
N GLN A 82 15.84 -1.45 -12.87
CA GLN A 82 16.32 -0.25 -13.56
C GLN A 82 16.32 1.00 -12.66
N GLY A 83 15.92 0.84 -11.39
CA GLY A 83 15.95 1.90 -10.39
C GLY A 83 14.62 2.61 -10.15
N LEU A 84 13.56 2.35 -10.94
CA LEU A 84 12.25 2.97 -10.74
C LEU A 84 11.74 2.71 -9.31
N LYS A 85 11.26 3.76 -8.68
CA LYS A 85 10.48 3.72 -7.44
C LYS A 85 9.04 4.07 -7.73
N VAL A 86 8.12 3.33 -7.12
CA VAL A 86 6.68 3.59 -7.20
C VAL A 86 6.15 3.78 -5.78
N VAL A 87 5.24 4.73 -5.62
CA VAL A 87 4.56 5.02 -4.35
C VAL A 87 3.08 5.25 -4.65
N GLY A 88 2.20 4.67 -3.83
CA GLY A 88 0.78 4.97 -3.83
C GLY A 88 0.43 6.00 -2.75
N VAL A 89 -0.48 6.91 -3.05
CA VAL A 89 -1.07 7.82 -2.07
C VAL A 89 -2.59 7.72 -2.16
N ASN A 90 -3.19 7.20 -1.10
CA ASN A 90 -4.63 7.08 -0.98
C ASN A 90 -5.25 8.41 -0.55
N LEU A 91 -6.35 8.79 -1.21
CA LEU A 91 -7.07 10.04 -0.96
C LEU A 91 -8.48 9.83 -0.39
N ASP A 92 -8.78 8.64 0.11
CA ASP A 92 -10.03 8.39 0.81
C ASP A 92 -10.13 9.25 2.08
N ASP A 93 -11.35 9.51 2.49
CA ASP A 93 -11.65 10.10 3.79
C ASP A 93 -11.51 9.07 4.93
N ASP A 94 -11.43 9.53 6.16
CA ASP A 94 -11.23 8.65 7.34
C ASP A 94 -12.31 7.60 7.52
N GLY A 95 -13.54 7.87 7.08
CA GLY A 95 -14.65 6.93 7.12
C GLY A 95 -14.42 5.67 6.27
N ASP A 96 -13.53 5.74 5.28
CA ASP A 96 -13.30 4.68 4.29
C ASP A 96 -12.11 3.77 4.60
N LEU A 97 -11.55 3.86 5.80
CA LEU A 97 -10.37 3.08 6.21
C LEU A 97 -10.54 1.56 6.00
N ILE A 98 -11.73 1.03 6.26
CA ILE A 98 -12.04 -0.39 6.03
C ILE A 98 -11.99 -0.72 4.54
N LEU A 99 -12.52 0.15 3.68
CA LEU A 99 -12.49 -0.04 2.24
C LEU A 99 -11.05 0.02 1.71
N MET A 100 -10.24 0.95 2.19
CA MET A 100 -8.82 1.05 1.85
C MET A 100 -8.06 -0.22 2.24
N ARG A 101 -8.27 -0.76 3.45
CA ARG A 101 -7.65 -2.04 3.88
C ARG A 101 -8.04 -3.20 2.97
N ARG A 102 -9.32 -3.28 2.57
CA ARG A 102 -9.81 -4.30 1.62
C ARG A 102 -9.17 -4.14 0.25
N PHE A 103 -9.02 -2.91 -0.22
CA PHE A 103 -8.33 -2.60 -1.48
C PHE A 103 -6.89 -3.11 -1.45
N ILE A 104 -6.11 -2.72 -0.43
CA ILE A 104 -4.72 -3.15 -0.28
C ILE A 104 -4.60 -4.67 -0.15
N ALA A 105 -5.49 -5.31 0.59
CA ALA A 105 -5.52 -6.76 0.73
C ALA A 105 -5.83 -7.47 -0.60
N ARG A 106 -6.69 -6.87 -1.44
CA ARG A 106 -7.07 -7.41 -2.76
C ARG A 106 -5.95 -7.26 -3.80
N TYR A 107 -5.42 -6.05 -3.94
CA TYR A 107 -4.46 -5.71 -5.00
C TYR A 107 -3.00 -5.96 -4.62
N LYS A 108 -2.71 -6.15 -3.31
CA LYS A 108 -1.39 -6.51 -2.76
C LYS A 108 -0.27 -5.69 -3.38
N PRO A 109 -0.28 -4.35 -3.24
CA PRO A 109 0.76 -3.51 -3.80
C PRO A 109 2.14 -3.95 -3.32
N ILE A 110 3.09 -4.03 -4.24
CA ILE A 110 4.50 -4.34 -3.94
C ILE A 110 5.32 -3.08 -3.65
N PHE A 111 4.67 -1.93 -3.64
CA PHE A 111 5.25 -0.62 -3.36
C PHE A 111 4.57 0.01 -2.15
N PRO A 112 5.25 0.93 -1.43
CA PRO A 112 4.69 1.60 -0.27
C PRO A 112 3.45 2.43 -0.64
N ASN A 113 2.49 2.41 0.26
CA ASN A 113 1.31 3.25 0.18
C ASN A 113 1.25 4.17 1.40
N TYR A 114 0.82 5.40 1.17
CA TYR A 114 0.52 6.41 2.16
C TYR A 114 -0.96 6.75 2.11
N ARG A 115 -1.47 7.39 3.15
CA ARG A 115 -2.83 7.91 3.21
C ARG A 115 -2.80 9.40 3.47
N LYS A 116 -3.53 10.18 2.69
CA LYS A 116 -3.67 11.63 2.91
C LYS A 116 -4.19 11.90 4.32
N LYS A 117 -3.56 12.85 5.02
CA LYS A 117 -4.00 13.29 6.33
C LYS A 117 -5.33 14.04 6.22
N PRO A 118 -6.30 13.78 7.11
CA PRO A 118 -7.58 14.47 7.11
C PRO A 118 -7.44 15.99 7.18
N GLY A 119 -8.35 16.70 6.51
CA GLY A 119 -8.39 18.16 6.50
C GLY A 119 -7.27 18.87 5.74
N ALA A 120 -6.46 18.13 4.98
CA ALA A 120 -5.31 18.67 4.24
C ALA A 120 -5.55 18.78 2.73
N GLU A 121 -6.82 18.75 2.27
CA GLU A 121 -7.15 18.59 0.83
C GLU A 121 -6.53 19.64 -0.07
N GLU A 122 -6.85 20.90 0.16
CA GLU A 122 -6.44 21.98 -0.75
C GLU A 122 -4.93 22.24 -0.73
N PRO A 123 -4.30 22.41 0.44
CA PRO A 123 -2.84 22.57 0.49
C PRO A 123 -2.11 21.37 -0.11
N PHE A 124 -2.63 20.16 0.08
CA PHE A 124 -2.04 18.95 -0.46
C PHE A 124 -2.13 18.90 -1.98
N ARG A 125 -3.30 19.22 -2.56
CA ARG A 125 -3.47 19.27 -4.02
C ARG A 125 -2.54 20.28 -4.68
N GLN A 126 -2.37 21.47 -4.10
CA GLN A 126 -1.50 22.51 -4.64
C GLN A 126 -0.03 22.09 -4.66
N ILE A 127 0.43 21.34 -3.65
CA ILE A 127 1.81 20.82 -3.62
C ILE A 127 1.99 19.69 -4.64
N VAL A 128 1.02 18.80 -4.78
CA VAL A 128 1.08 17.68 -5.73
C VAL A 128 1.10 18.19 -7.16
N LEU A 129 0.09 19.00 -7.50
CA LEU A 129 -0.06 19.58 -8.83
C LEU A 129 -0.90 20.85 -8.76
N PRO A 130 -0.30 22.04 -8.91
CA PRO A 130 -1.06 23.30 -8.96
C PRO A 130 -2.16 23.25 -10.02
N GLY A 131 -3.37 23.66 -9.62
CA GLY A 131 -4.55 23.62 -10.50
C GLY A 131 -5.23 22.26 -10.62
N TRP A 132 -4.76 21.21 -9.93
CA TRP A 132 -5.46 19.93 -9.90
C TRP A 132 -6.76 20.01 -9.09
N THR A 133 -7.86 19.63 -9.72
CA THR A 133 -9.21 19.71 -9.15
C THR A 133 -9.62 18.50 -8.32
N GLY A 134 -8.71 17.51 -8.15
CA GLY A 134 -8.99 16.28 -7.36
C GLY A 134 -9.46 15.09 -8.22
N SER A 135 -9.50 15.21 -9.56
CA SER A 135 -9.84 14.07 -10.42
C SER A 135 -8.81 12.95 -10.33
N LEU A 136 -9.29 11.68 -10.28
CA LEU A 136 -8.49 10.47 -10.12
C LEU A 136 -8.68 9.48 -11.29
N PRO A 137 -7.69 8.60 -11.54
CA PRO A 137 -6.34 8.58 -10.95
C PRO A 137 -5.48 9.76 -11.41
N ILE A 138 -4.43 10.07 -10.65
CA ILE A 138 -3.36 10.94 -11.12
C ILE A 138 -2.02 10.26 -10.82
N SER A 139 -1.12 10.28 -11.80
CA SER A 139 0.25 9.80 -11.65
C SER A 139 1.22 10.94 -11.93
N VAL A 140 2.13 11.19 -10.99
CA VAL A 140 3.17 12.21 -11.10
C VAL A 140 4.53 11.54 -11.19
N PHE A 141 5.33 11.95 -12.15
CA PHE A 141 6.66 11.44 -12.42
C PHE A 141 7.71 12.44 -11.95
N TYR A 142 8.70 11.99 -11.20
CA TYR A 142 9.83 12.78 -10.73
C TYR A 142 11.14 12.21 -11.25
N ALA A 143 11.94 13.06 -11.85
CA ALA A 143 13.28 12.74 -12.28
C ALA A 143 14.22 12.54 -11.06
N PRO A 144 15.40 11.91 -11.23
CA PRO A 144 16.33 11.70 -10.12
C PRO A 144 16.79 12.96 -9.40
N ASP A 145 16.75 14.13 -10.07
CA ASP A 145 17.04 15.42 -9.42
C ASP A 145 15.89 15.91 -8.50
N GLY A 146 14.78 15.19 -8.44
CA GLY A 146 13.58 15.52 -7.67
C GLY A 146 12.65 16.51 -8.36
N GLN A 147 12.93 16.90 -9.60
CA GLN A 147 12.03 17.74 -10.38
C GLN A 147 10.90 16.93 -10.99
N ARG A 148 9.71 17.52 -11.07
CA ARG A 148 8.58 16.90 -11.77
C ARG A 148 8.86 16.83 -13.27
N ALA A 149 8.91 15.61 -13.80
CA ALA A 149 9.18 15.33 -15.21
C ALA A 149 7.90 15.20 -16.06
N GLY A 150 6.75 14.94 -15.41
CA GLY A 150 5.47 14.81 -16.10
C GLY A 150 4.35 14.35 -15.18
N GLN A 151 3.15 14.27 -15.72
CA GLN A 151 1.98 13.73 -15.03
C GLN A 151 0.97 13.13 -16.00
N PHE A 152 0.16 12.20 -15.49
CA PHE A 152 -1.08 11.76 -16.12
C PHE A 152 -2.26 12.12 -15.23
N ILE A 153 -3.32 12.65 -15.79
CA ILE A 153 -4.60 12.88 -15.14
C ILE A 153 -5.61 11.98 -15.84
N GLY A 154 -6.31 11.14 -15.06
CA GLY A 154 -7.13 10.05 -15.55
C GLY A 154 -6.32 8.83 -15.97
N GLU A 155 -7.04 7.72 -16.16
CA GLU A 155 -6.48 6.43 -16.55
C GLU A 155 -5.64 6.51 -17.83
N ARG A 156 -4.56 5.73 -17.88
CA ARG A 156 -3.72 5.53 -19.06
C ARG A 156 -3.43 4.06 -19.27
N ASN A 157 -3.24 3.69 -20.53
CA ASN A 157 -2.84 2.34 -20.88
C ASN A 157 -1.35 2.07 -20.54
N ARG A 158 -0.97 0.80 -20.61
CA ARG A 158 0.39 0.34 -20.31
C ARG A 158 1.44 1.04 -21.19
N GLU A 159 1.18 1.21 -22.49
CA GLU A 159 2.12 1.79 -23.43
C GLU A 159 2.49 3.24 -23.06
N ALA A 160 1.50 4.02 -22.62
CA ALA A 160 1.72 5.39 -22.14
C ALA A 160 2.61 5.40 -20.89
N TYR A 161 2.32 4.53 -19.89
CA TYR A 161 3.14 4.40 -18.70
C TYR A 161 4.56 3.96 -19.01
N GLU A 162 4.74 2.93 -19.84
CA GLU A 162 6.07 2.46 -20.22
C GLU A 162 6.87 3.53 -20.98
N GLY A 163 6.21 4.29 -21.84
CA GLY A 163 6.82 5.43 -22.53
C GLY A 163 7.34 6.49 -21.55
N ALA A 164 6.50 6.91 -20.60
CA ALA A 164 6.86 7.87 -19.57
C ALA A 164 7.98 7.34 -18.65
N ILE A 165 7.91 6.07 -18.22
CA ILE A 165 8.92 5.43 -17.38
C ILE A 165 10.27 5.36 -18.10
N ARG A 166 10.31 4.92 -19.35
CA ARG A 166 11.56 4.89 -20.15
C ARG A 166 12.17 6.28 -20.32
N SER A 167 11.36 7.30 -20.59
CA SER A 167 11.84 8.69 -20.64
C SER A 167 12.44 9.13 -19.30
N LEU A 168 11.78 8.78 -18.19
CA LEU A 168 12.22 9.10 -16.85
C LEU A 168 13.55 8.41 -16.48
N LEU A 169 13.71 7.14 -16.84
CA LEU A 169 14.94 6.38 -16.61
C LEU A 169 16.12 6.97 -17.39
N ASN A 170 15.90 7.40 -18.63
CA ASN A 170 16.93 8.00 -19.48
C ASN A 170 17.36 9.40 -19.02
N SER A 171 16.50 10.14 -18.28
CA SER A 171 16.84 11.46 -17.76
C SER A 171 17.88 11.44 -16.63
N GLY A 172 18.06 10.30 -15.98
CA GLY A 172 19.06 10.12 -14.91
C GLY A 172 20.46 9.69 -15.40
N SER A 173 20.65 9.47 -16.71
CA SER A 173 21.89 8.95 -17.28
C SER A 173 22.84 10.03 -17.83
N LYS A 174 22.61 11.30 -17.47
CA LYS A 174 23.49 12.42 -17.90
C LYS A 174 24.34 12.93 -16.75
#